data_4c6c50f949e0929d4d942db1937251c0
#
_entry.id   4c6c50f949e0929d4d942db1937251c0
#
_cell.length_a   1.000
_cell.length_b   1.000
_cell.length_c   1.000
_cell.angle_alpha   90.00
_cell.angle_beta   90.00
_cell.angle_gamma   90.00
#
_symmetry.space_group_name_H-M   'P 1'
#
loop_
_entity.id
_entity.type
_entity.pdbx_description
1 polymer ?
#
loop_
_entity_poly.entity_id
_entity_poly.type
_entity_poly.pdbx_seq_one_letter_code
_entity_poly.pdbx_strand_id
1 'polypeptide(L)'
;ASEIGNKRVFWVEPDCFVVNIVFAWERAVAKTTEAENGMIASHRFPMYKPKKDVVDLDYITEYFITKRGQNVLILASPGGAGRNKTLGQKEFAKSVVKLPSLPEQQKIADFLSTIKTVIEKQKETVSAWEERKKGMMQKLFSQEVRFKADDGSDFPEWKKKPFGDIVSEFKVKTKVENEDTLLSCAINGVFLNSELFGHQRGQSNIGYLKIKKGTLILSAQNLHLGNANVNLRFEHGIISPAYKTYDIVGCSAEYMSQWVKWDMTKQFFYNATTVGASECRRNVDWNMLYSQLFAVPCLAEQQKIADCLSSLDDVIEKQKATLAAWEELKKGLLQQMFV
;
A
#
# COMPACT_ATOMS: atom_id res chain seq x y z
N ALA A 1 -35.96 3.90 -7.46
CA ALA A 1 -36.28 3.32 -8.80
C ALA A 1 -36.84 4.35 -9.78
N SER A 2 -37.30 5.52 -9.32
CA SER A 2 -37.95 6.57 -10.15
C SER A 2 -36.99 7.37 -11.06
N GLU A 3 -35.70 7.20 -10.98
CA GLU A 3 -34.71 8.00 -11.74
C GLU A 3 -33.92 7.24 -12.82
N ILE A 4 -34.31 6.01 -13.16
CA ILE A 4 -33.61 5.21 -14.17
C ILE A 4 -33.83 5.74 -15.59
N GLY A 5 -34.93 6.50 -15.82
CA GLY A 5 -35.31 7.08 -17.12
C GLY A 5 -35.48 5.98 -18.18
N ASN A 6 -35.12 6.28 -19.43
CA ASN A 6 -35.21 5.35 -20.58
C ASN A 6 -34.01 4.39 -20.68
N LYS A 7 -33.24 4.15 -19.63
CA LYS A 7 -32.08 3.22 -19.67
C LYS A 7 -32.57 1.78 -19.68
N ARG A 8 -32.03 0.97 -20.59
CA ARG A 8 -32.27 -0.48 -20.61
C ARG A 8 -31.54 -1.12 -19.41
N VAL A 9 -32.31 -1.77 -18.55
CA VAL A 9 -31.78 -2.53 -17.38
C VAL A 9 -32.33 -3.94 -17.41
N PHE A 10 -31.65 -4.86 -16.76
CA PHE A 10 -32.01 -6.26 -16.65
C PHE A 10 -32.01 -6.65 -15.17
N TRP A 11 -32.88 -7.59 -14.81
CA TRP A 11 -32.76 -8.25 -13.51
C TRP A 11 -31.49 -9.09 -13.49
N VAL A 12 -30.77 -9.04 -12.39
CA VAL A 12 -29.62 -9.92 -12.20
C VAL A 12 -30.12 -11.31 -11.84
N GLU A 13 -29.68 -12.30 -12.60
CA GLU A 13 -29.91 -13.70 -12.32
C GLU A 13 -28.67 -14.31 -11.65
N PRO A 14 -28.81 -15.17 -10.63
CA PRO A 14 -27.69 -15.88 -10.03
C PRO A 14 -27.09 -16.90 -10.99
N ASP A 15 -25.90 -17.37 -10.67
CA ASP A 15 -25.16 -18.39 -11.40
C ASP A 15 -24.93 -18.06 -12.89
N CYS A 16 -24.66 -16.82 -13.18
CA CYS A 16 -24.34 -16.35 -14.52
C CYS A 16 -22.90 -15.83 -14.62
N PHE A 17 -22.25 -16.09 -15.75
CA PHE A 17 -21.05 -15.38 -16.16
C PHE A 17 -21.44 -13.99 -16.68
N VAL A 18 -20.83 -12.94 -16.15
CA VAL A 18 -21.11 -11.55 -16.49
C VAL A 18 -19.88 -10.90 -17.10
N VAL A 19 -20.12 -10.11 -18.15
CA VAL A 19 -19.06 -9.35 -18.82
C VAL A 19 -19.45 -7.88 -18.88
N ASN A 20 -18.55 -6.98 -18.46
CA ASN A 20 -18.70 -5.58 -18.79
C ASN A 20 -18.26 -5.35 -20.24
N ILE A 21 -19.19 -5.11 -21.16
CA ILE A 21 -18.87 -4.99 -22.58
C ILE A 21 -17.90 -3.86 -22.93
N VAL A 22 -17.84 -2.81 -22.10
CA VAL A 22 -16.95 -1.65 -22.32
C VAL A 22 -15.52 -1.94 -21.92
N PHE A 23 -15.33 -2.80 -20.90
CA PHE A 23 -14.04 -3.14 -20.32
C PHE A 23 -13.70 -4.64 -20.39
N ALA A 24 -14.39 -5.39 -21.24
CA ALA A 24 -14.14 -6.82 -21.43
C ALA A 24 -12.67 -7.11 -21.77
N TRP A 25 -12.10 -6.33 -22.66
CA TRP A 25 -10.69 -6.41 -23.08
C TRP A 25 -9.70 -6.15 -21.95
N GLU A 26 -10.12 -5.53 -20.84
CA GLU A 26 -9.38 -5.39 -19.59
C GLU A 26 -9.71 -6.51 -18.58
N ARG A 27 -10.38 -7.58 -19.00
CA ARG A 27 -10.83 -8.70 -18.15
C ARG A 27 -11.88 -8.32 -17.11
N ALA A 28 -12.74 -7.35 -17.41
CA ALA A 28 -13.86 -6.99 -16.56
C ALA A 28 -14.99 -8.04 -16.68
N VAL A 29 -14.76 -9.18 -16.05
CA VAL A 29 -15.67 -10.32 -15.97
C VAL A 29 -15.91 -10.72 -14.51
N ALA A 30 -17.07 -11.30 -14.25
CA ALA A 30 -17.46 -11.80 -12.93
C ALA A 30 -18.46 -12.94 -13.05
N LYS A 31 -18.78 -13.59 -11.94
CA LYS A 31 -19.97 -14.42 -11.79
C LYS A 31 -20.96 -13.72 -10.88
N THR A 32 -22.25 -13.94 -11.10
CA THR A 32 -23.32 -13.57 -10.18
C THR A 32 -23.59 -14.69 -9.19
N THR A 33 -24.04 -14.31 -8.00
CA THR A 33 -24.41 -15.21 -6.91
C THR A 33 -25.82 -14.89 -6.43
N GLU A 34 -26.32 -15.63 -5.46
CA GLU A 34 -27.61 -15.31 -4.81
C GLU A 34 -27.60 -13.94 -4.12
N ALA A 35 -26.43 -13.39 -3.78
CA ALA A 35 -26.32 -12.07 -3.15
C ALA A 35 -26.82 -10.92 -4.07
N GLU A 36 -26.70 -11.08 -5.38
CA GLU A 36 -27.15 -10.10 -6.37
C GLU A 36 -28.55 -10.39 -6.91
N ASN A 37 -29.20 -11.47 -6.48
CA ASN A 37 -30.54 -11.84 -6.90
C ASN A 37 -31.55 -10.72 -6.56
N GLY A 38 -32.38 -10.32 -7.52
CA GLY A 38 -33.32 -9.20 -7.38
C GLY A 38 -32.71 -7.79 -7.56
N MET A 39 -31.41 -7.68 -7.82
CA MET A 39 -30.78 -6.42 -8.25
C MET A 39 -31.01 -6.18 -9.74
N ILE A 40 -30.76 -4.96 -10.19
CA ILE A 40 -30.80 -4.57 -11.60
C ILE A 40 -29.42 -4.18 -12.11
N ALA A 41 -29.11 -4.62 -13.32
CA ALA A 41 -27.86 -4.26 -14.01
C ALA A 41 -28.16 -3.53 -15.34
N SER A 42 -27.24 -2.66 -15.75
CA SER A 42 -27.30 -2.01 -17.07
C SER A 42 -27.12 -3.03 -18.20
N HIS A 43 -27.68 -2.73 -19.37
CA HIS A 43 -27.48 -3.49 -20.60
C HIS A 43 -25.98 -3.68 -20.99
N ARG A 44 -25.08 -2.96 -20.32
CA ARG A 44 -23.62 -3.12 -20.50
C ARG A 44 -23.03 -4.34 -19.78
N PHE A 45 -23.84 -5.05 -19.04
CA PHE A 45 -23.48 -6.25 -18.30
C PHE A 45 -24.30 -7.46 -18.74
N PRO A 46 -24.14 -7.94 -20.00
CA PRO A 46 -24.81 -9.17 -20.41
C PRO A 46 -24.41 -10.33 -19.51
N MET A 47 -25.40 -11.16 -19.21
CA MET A 47 -25.27 -12.35 -18.38
C MET A 47 -25.40 -13.60 -19.26
N TYR A 48 -24.56 -14.59 -19.01
CA TYR A 48 -24.54 -15.84 -19.74
C TYR A 48 -24.65 -17.00 -18.75
N LYS A 49 -25.70 -17.78 -18.86
CA LYS A 49 -25.83 -19.02 -18.09
C LYS A 49 -24.94 -20.11 -18.69
N PRO A 50 -24.08 -20.77 -17.90
CA PRO A 50 -23.28 -21.89 -18.41
C PRO A 50 -24.20 -23.03 -18.87
N LYS A 51 -23.78 -23.74 -19.91
CA LYS A 51 -24.45 -24.99 -20.31
C LYS A 51 -24.15 -26.05 -19.25
N LYS A 52 -25.21 -26.58 -18.63
CA LYS A 52 -25.08 -27.70 -17.67
C LYS A 52 -24.31 -28.85 -18.31
N ASP A 53 -23.53 -29.54 -17.52
CA ASP A 53 -22.72 -30.71 -17.91
C ASP A 53 -21.60 -30.44 -18.93
N VAL A 54 -21.36 -29.14 -19.28
CA VAL A 54 -20.30 -28.74 -20.23
C VAL A 54 -19.32 -27.77 -19.59
N VAL A 55 -19.83 -26.78 -18.87
CA VAL A 55 -19.03 -25.65 -18.36
C VAL A 55 -19.28 -25.44 -16.88
N ASP A 56 -18.19 -25.47 -16.11
CA ASP A 56 -18.20 -24.97 -14.73
C ASP A 56 -18.06 -23.44 -14.71
N LEU A 57 -18.92 -22.78 -13.93
CA LEU A 57 -19.00 -21.31 -13.88
C LEU A 57 -17.75 -20.67 -13.27
N ASP A 58 -17.20 -21.27 -12.22
CA ASP A 58 -16.01 -20.79 -11.57
C ASP A 58 -14.79 -20.95 -12.47
N TYR A 59 -14.66 -22.12 -13.10
CA TYR A 59 -13.59 -22.38 -14.06
C TYR A 59 -13.59 -21.37 -15.21
N ILE A 60 -14.75 -21.15 -15.86
CA ILE A 60 -14.82 -20.25 -17.01
C ILE A 60 -14.57 -18.79 -16.61
N THR A 61 -14.99 -18.40 -15.41
CA THR A 61 -14.71 -17.06 -14.88
C THR A 61 -13.20 -16.89 -14.67
N GLU A 62 -12.52 -17.88 -14.07
CA GLU A 62 -11.05 -17.87 -13.92
C GLU A 62 -10.33 -17.88 -15.27
N TYR A 63 -10.81 -18.66 -16.23
CA TYR A 63 -10.23 -18.70 -17.59
C TYR A 63 -10.19 -17.28 -18.21
N PHE A 64 -11.29 -16.53 -18.14
CA PHE A 64 -11.35 -15.21 -18.75
C PHE A 64 -10.53 -14.13 -18.01
N ILE A 65 -10.07 -14.40 -16.80
CA ILE A 65 -9.09 -13.56 -16.09
C ILE A 65 -7.65 -13.85 -16.57
N THR A 66 -7.37 -15.01 -17.16
CA THR A 66 -6.07 -15.34 -17.72
C THR A 66 -5.73 -14.53 -18.97
N LYS A 67 -4.45 -14.55 -19.38
CA LYS A 67 -4.00 -13.91 -20.61
C LYS A 67 -4.66 -14.52 -21.85
N ARG A 68 -4.92 -15.84 -21.85
CA ARG A 68 -5.64 -16.52 -22.94
C ARG A 68 -7.08 -16.08 -23.06
N GLY A 69 -7.81 -16.07 -21.94
CA GLY A 69 -9.19 -15.57 -21.90
C GLY A 69 -9.26 -14.11 -22.30
N GLN A 70 -8.31 -13.29 -21.83
CA GLN A 70 -8.19 -11.89 -22.27
C GLN A 70 -8.05 -11.75 -23.78
N ASN A 71 -7.22 -12.58 -24.41
CA ASN A 71 -7.06 -12.55 -25.88
C ASN A 71 -8.39 -12.86 -26.60
N VAL A 72 -9.18 -13.81 -26.09
CA VAL A 72 -10.52 -14.09 -26.64
C VAL A 72 -11.40 -12.85 -26.53
N LEU A 73 -11.42 -12.19 -25.36
CA LEU A 73 -12.19 -10.96 -25.14
C LEU A 73 -11.71 -9.80 -26.04
N ILE A 74 -10.41 -9.67 -26.25
CA ILE A 74 -9.82 -8.66 -27.15
C ILE A 74 -10.26 -8.90 -28.60
N LEU A 75 -10.18 -10.14 -29.08
CA LEU A 75 -10.59 -10.51 -30.45
C LEU A 75 -12.08 -10.30 -30.66
N ALA A 76 -12.90 -10.54 -29.63
CA ALA A 76 -14.33 -10.30 -29.67
C ALA A 76 -14.71 -8.81 -29.41
N SER A 77 -13.74 -7.93 -29.21
CA SER A 77 -13.96 -6.50 -28.97
C SER A 77 -13.43 -5.65 -30.15
N PRO A 78 -14.11 -5.66 -31.29
CA PRO A 78 -13.73 -4.84 -32.44
C PRO A 78 -13.85 -3.36 -32.09
N GLY A 79 -12.94 -2.53 -32.61
CA GLY A 79 -12.95 -1.08 -32.40
C GLY A 79 -11.56 -0.49 -32.54
N GLY A 80 -11.50 0.84 -32.59
CA GLY A 80 -10.24 1.60 -32.70
C GLY A 80 -9.34 1.49 -31.44
N ALA A 81 -8.25 2.23 -31.46
CA ALA A 81 -7.29 2.24 -30.34
C ALA A 81 -7.91 2.79 -29.03
N GLY A 82 -7.48 2.28 -27.88
CA GLY A 82 -7.82 2.79 -26.56
C GLY A 82 -9.23 2.44 -26.09
N ARG A 83 -9.88 3.38 -25.40
CA ARG A 83 -11.18 3.23 -24.72
C ARG A 83 -12.40 3.02 -25.65
N ASN A 84 -12.20 2.99 -26.96
CA ASN A 84 -13.27 2.80 -27.95
C ASN A 84 -13.52 1.32 -28.30
N LYS A 85 -12.91 0.38 -27.58
CA LYS A 85 -13.17 -1.06 -27.76
C LYS A 85 -14.41 -1.45 -26.98
N THR A 86 -15.32 -2.15 -27.65
CA THR A 86 -16.54 -2.67 -27.01
C THR A 86 -16.74 -4.11 -27.44
N LEU A 87 -17.04 -5.00 -26.50
CA LEU A 87 -17.30 -6.40 -26.78
C LEU A 87 -18.51 -6.54 -27.70
N GLY A 88 -18.31 -7.11 -28.88
CA GLY A 88 -19.36 -7.54 -29.77
C GLY A 88 -19.96 -8.87 -29.27
N GLN A 89 -21.18 -8.86 -28.74
CA GLN A 89 -21.79 -10.08 -28.18
C GLN A 89 -21.91 -11.19 -29.24
N LYS A 90 -22.21 -10.83 -30.49
CA LYS A 90 -22.25 -11.79 -31.61
C LYS A 90 -20.87 -12.38 -31.91
N GLU A 91 -19.82 -11.57 -31.84
CA GLU A 91 -18.43 -12.05 -32.06
C GLU A 91 -17.96 -12.90 -30.86
N PHE A 92 -18.32 -12.50 -29.65
CA PHE A 92 -18.05 -13.30 -28.46
C PHE A 92 -18.72 -14.67 -28.50
N ALA A 93 -19.97 -14.74 -28.97
CA ALA A 93 -20.71 -16.00 -29.14
C ALA A 93 -20.09 -16.96 -30.18
N LYS A 94 -19.29 -16.47 -31.12
CA LYS A 94 -18.53 -17.27 -32.10
C LYS A 94 -17.17 -17.75 -31.57
N SER A 95 -16.73 -17.20 -30.45
CA SER A 95 -15.42 -17.54 -29.88
C SER A 95 -15.39 -19.02 -29.46
N VAL A 96 -14.30 -19.68 -29.76
CA VAL A 96 -14.07 -21.08 -29.40
C VAL A 96 -13.08 -21.15 -28.26
N VAL A 97 -13.46 -21.83 -27.18
CA VAL A 97 -12.62 -22.10 -26.02
C VAL A 97 -12.46 -23.59 -25.87
N LYS A 98 -11.21 -24.06 -25.73
CA LYS A 98 -10.95 -25.47 -25.38
C LYS A 98 -11.16 -25.66 -23.89
N LEU A 99 -11.99 -26.61 -23.52
CA LEU A 99 -12.30 -26.93 -22.13
C LEU A 99 -11.81 -28.34 -21.80
N PRO A 100 -11.25 -28.57 -20.61
CA PRO A 100 -11.03 -29.92 -20.10
C PRO A 100 -12.38 -30.57 -19.73
N SER A 101 -12.34 -31.79 -19.26
CA SER A 101 -13.55 -32.50 -18.76
C SER A 101 -14.18 -31.71 -17.60
N LEU A 102 -15.50 -31.78 -17.43
CA LEU A 102 -16.19 -31.06 -16.35
C LEU A 102 -15.64 -31.40 -14.96
N PRO A 103 -15.32 -32.64 -14.59
CA PRO A 103 -14.69 -32.98 -13.32
C PRO A 103 -13.30 -32.32 -13.14
N GLU A 104 -12.57 -32.10 -14.22
CA GLU A 104 -11.28 -31.42 -14.18
C GLU A 104 -11.46 -29.91 -14.03
N GLN A 105 -12.43 -29.30 -14.72
CA GLN A 105 -12.80 -27.91 -14.52
C GLN A 105 -13.15 -27.62 -13.05
N GLN A 106 -13.96 -28.47 -12.43
CA GLN A 106 -14.35 -28.34 -11.02
C GLN A 106 -13.14 -28.43 -10.09
N LYS A 107 -12.25 -29.43 -10.30
CA LYS A 107 -11.03 -29.53 -9.49
C LYS A 107 -10.13 -28.31 -9.60
N ILE A 108 -9.98 -27.76 -10.79
CA ILE A 108 -9.21 -26.53 -11.02
C ILE A 108 -9.86 -25.34 -10.32
N ALA A 109 -11.17 -25.17 -10.46
CA ALA A 109 -11.94 -24.10 -9.85
C ALA A 109 -11.86 -24.16 -8.30
N ASP A 110 -12.09 -25.34 -7.71
CA ASP A 110 -12.01 -25.57 -6.27
C ASP A 110 -10.61 -25.25 -5.71
N PHE A 111 -9.57 -25.71 -6.42
CA PHE A 111 -8.20 -25.43 -6.03
C PHE A 111 -7.88 -23.93 -6.06
N LEU A 112 -8.24 -23.22 -7.14
CA LEU A 112 -8.03 -21.78 -7.24
C LEU A 112 -8.87 -20.99 -6.23
N SER A 113 -10.08 -21.44 -5.92
CA SER A 113 -10.93 -20.89 -4.87
C SER A 113 -10.28 -21.03 -3.49
N THR A 114 -9.67 -22.18 -3.21
CA THR A 114 -8.91 -22.40 -1.97
C THR A 114 -7.73 -21.43 -1.87
N ILE A 115 -6.95 -21.25 -2.93
CA ILE A 115 -5.83 -20.29 -2.97
C ILE A 115 -6.33 -18.85 -2.74
N LYS A 116 -7.46 -18.46 -3.34
CA LYS A 116 -8.06 -17.15 -3.10
C LYS A 116 -8.42 -16.95 -1.63
N THR A 117 -9.05 -17.95 -1.03
CA THR A 117 -9.42 -17.92 0.40
C THR A 117 -8.18 -17.75 1.29
N VAL A 118 -7.07 -18.45 0.97
CA VAL A 118 -5.81 -18.28 1.71
C VAL A 118 -5.26 -16.88 1.56
N ILE A 119 -5.27 -16.31 0.35
CA ILE A 119 -4.82 -14.93 0.09
C ILE A 119 -5.65 -13.92 0.87
N GLU A 120 -6.99 -14.03 0.87
CA GLU A 120 -7.85 -13.12 1.62
C GLU A 120 -7.61 -13.21 3.14
N LYS A 121 -7.50 -14.42 3.69
CA LYS A 121 -7.14 -14.60 5.11
C LYS A 121 -5.76 -14.05 5.45
N GLN A 122 -4.80 -14.16 4.52
CA GLN A 122 -3.48 -13.58 4.72
C GLN A 122 -3.52 -12.04 4.72
N LYS A 123 -4.34 -11.42 3.87
CA LYS A 123 -4.59 -9.96 3.88
C LYS A 123 -5.21 -9.50 5.21
N GLU A 124 -6.22 -10.24 5.70
CA GLU A 124 -6.82 -9.98 7.00
C GLU A 124 -5.78 -10.07 8.12
N THR A 125 -4.89 -11.06 8.05
CA THR A 125 -3.78 -11.23 9.01
C THR A 125 -2.83 -10.03 8.99
N VAL A 126 -2.40 -9.57 7.81
CA VAL A 126 -1.56 -8.37 7.68
C VAL A 126 -2.25 -7.15 8.30
N SER A 127 -3.50 -6.90 7.93
CA SER A 127 -4.29 -5.78 8.46
C SER A 127 -4.42 -5.84 10.00
N ALA A 128 -4.67 -7.02 10.56
CA ALA A 128 -4.79 -7.20 12.01
C ALA A 128 -3.47 -6.88 12.75
N TRP A 129 -2.33 -7.25 12.19
CA TRP A 129 -1.03 -6.91 12.76
C TRP A 129 -0.72 -5.41 12.65
N GLU A 130 -1.07 -4.75 11.54
CA GLU A 130 -0.92 -3.30 11.37
C GLU A 130 -1.77 -2.54 12.40
N GLU A 131 -3.03 -2.93 12.59
CA GLU A 131 -3.92 -2.34 13.61
C GLU A 131 -3.39 -2.61 15.04
N ARG A 132 -2.87 -3.81 15.30
CA ARG A 132 -2.26 -4.13 16.60
C ARG A 132 -1.05 -3.25 16.89
N LYS A 133 -0.17 -3.04 15.90
CA LYS A 133 0.97 -2.13 16.05
C LYS A 133 0.49 -0.70 16.33
N LYS A 134 -0.49 -0.21 15.56
CA LYS A 134 -1.08 1.12 15.75
C LYS A 134 -1.65 1.30 17.16
N GLY A 135 -2.39 0.32 17.66
CA GLY A 135 -2.92 0.33 19.03
C GLY A 135 -1.82 0.32 20.10
N MET A 136 -0.75 -0.46 19.88
CA MET A 136 0.40 -0.49 20.79
C MET A 136 1.14 0.85 20.80
N MET A 137 1.40 1.44 19.62
CA MET A 137 2.00 2.77 19.52
C MET A 137 1.17 3.82 20.29
N GLN A 138 -0.15 3.80 20.13
CA GLN A 138 -1.04 4.72 20.84
C GLN A 138 -0.86 4.57 22.37
N LYS A 139 -0.89 3.37 22.89
CA LYS A 139 -0.76 3.11 24.34
C LYS A 139 0.62 3.48 24.90
N LEU A 140 1.68 3.17 24.16
CA LEU A 140 3.05 3.45 24.60
C LEU A 140 3.37 4.95 24.56
N PHE A 141 3.06 5.63 23.47
CA PHE A 141 3.38 7.07 23.32
C PHE A 141 2.44 7.99 24.11
N SER A 142 1.19 7.54 24.41
CA SER A 142 0.30 8.24 25.32
C SER A 142 0.62 7.96 26.80
N GLN A 143 1.54 7.04 27.09
CA GLN A 143 1.88 6.58 28.43
C GLN A 143 0.72 5.87 29.17
N GLU A 144 -0.32 5.43 28.45
CA GLU A 144 -1.37 4.55 29.00
C GLU A 144 -0.77 3.23 29.50
N VAL A 145 0.23 2.72 28.78
CA VAL A 145 1.04 1.57 29.16
C VAL A 145 2.50 1.97 29.14
N ARG A 146 3.26 1.65 30.19
CA ARG A 146 4.69 1.87 30.26
C ARG A 146 5.41 0.56 30.55
N PHE A 147 6.61 0.43 30.03
CA PHE A 147 7.50 -0.67 30.41
C PHE A 147 8.04 -0.46 31.82
N LYS A 148 8.46 -1.54 32.43
CA LYS A 148 9.24 -1.55 33.66
C LYS A 148 10.70 -1.84 33.37
N ALA A 149 11.59 -1.38 34.24
CA ALA A 149 13.00 -1.75 34.22
C ALA A 149 13.16 -3.26 34.46
N ASP A 150 14.36 -3.80 34.21
CA ASP A 150 14.60 -5.25 34.28
C ASP A 150 14.52 -5.78 35.72
N ASP A 151 14.69 -4.91 36.73
CA ASP A 151 14.50 -5.21 38.14
C ASP A 151 13.03 -5.11 38.61
N GLY A 152 12.10 -4.79 37.66
CA GLY A 152 10.67 -4.62 37.94
C GLY A 152 10.27 -3.23 38.43
N SER A 153 11.21 -2.32 38.67
CA SER A 153 10.92 -0.93 39.06
C SER A 153 10.32 -0.13 37.91
N ASP A 154 9.65 0.98 38.24
CA ASP A 154 9.14 1.91 37.25
C ASP A 154 10.26 2.81 36.73
N PHE A 155 10.22 3.09 35.42
CA PHE A 155 11.10 4.08 34.82
C PHE A 155 10.76 5.50 35.30
N PRO A 156 11.74 6.44 35.31
CA PRO A 156 11.50 7.84 35.63
C PRO A 156 10.43 8.46 34.74
N GLU A 157 9.80 9.51 35.23
CA GLU A 157 8.83 10.29 34.42
C GLU A 157 9.47 10.86 33.15
N TRP A 158 8.71 10.90 32.07
CA TRP A 158 9.18 11.43 30.78
C TRP A 158 9.45 12.92 30.90
N LYS A 159 10.62 13.33 30.43
CA LYS A 159 11.04 14.73 30.45
C LYS A 159 10.49 15.47 29.24
N LYS A 160 9.76 16.55 29.44
CA LYS A 160 9.35 17.43 28.36
C LYS A 160 10.50 18.37 28.01
N LYS A 161 10.90 18.35 26.75
CA LYS A 161 11.96 19.22 26.19
C LYS A 161 11.46 19.86 24.91
N PRO A 162 11.93 21.08 24.57
CA PRO A 162 11.74 21.60 23.22
C PRO A 162 12.25 20.62 22.17
N PHE A 163 11.53 20.46 21.06
CA PHE A 163 11.97 19.57 19.99
C PHE A 163 13.35 19.97 19.43
N GLY A 164 13.65 21.27 19.39
CA GLY A 164 14.94 21.80 18.99
C GLY A 164 16.11 21.34 19.86
N ASP A 165 15.88 20.95 21.13
CA ASP A 165 16.94 20.47 22.03
C ASP A 165 17.32 19.00 21.77
N ILE A 166 16.47 18.27 20.99
CA ILE A 166 16.70 16.87 20.68
C ILE A 166 17.09 16.63 19.21
N VAL A 167 17.19 17.68 18.41
CA VAL A 167 17.62 17.61 17.00
C VAL A 167 18.65 18.68 16.70
N SER A 168 19.66 18.35 15.92
CA SER A 168 20.69 19.30 15.46
C SER A 168 20.73 19.30 13.93
N GLU A 169 20.31 20.40 13.30
CA GLU A 169 20.32 20.50 11.83
C GLU A 169 21.74 20.46 11.29
N PHE A 170 21.96 19.61 10.29
CA PHE A 170 23.19 19.62 9.50
C PHE A 170 22.86 19.66 8.01
N LYS A 171 23.78 20.17 7.22
CA LYS A 171 23.59 20.35 5.78
C LYS A 171 24.89 20.11 5.02
N VAL A 172 25.19 18.86 4.74
CA VAL A 172 26.33 18.46 3.91
C VAL A 172 25.83 18.16 2.51
N LYS A 173 26.37 18.84 1.49
CA LYS A 173 25.93 18.71 0.10
C LYS A 173 26.91 17.93 -0.74
N THR A 174 26.39 17.21 -1.76
CA THR A 174 27.19 16.63 -2.83
C THR A 174 27.88 17.71 -3.66
N LYS A 175 29.10 17.41 -4.12
CA LYS A 175 29.91 18.31 -4.96
C LYS A 175 30.01 17.82 -6.39
N VAL A 176 29.82 16.51 -6.60
CA VAL A 176 29.87 15.85 -7.89
C VAL A 176 28.63 14.99 -8.11
N GLU A 177 28.37 14.64 -9.37
CA GLU A 177 27.28 13.74 -9.73
C GLU A 177 27.51 12.34 -9.16
N ASN A 178 26.41 11.74 -8.68
CA ASN A 178 26.40 10.36 -8.17
C ASN A 178 27.47 10.10 -7.10
N GLU A 179 27.72 11.10 -6.25
CA GLU A 179 28.72 11.03 -5.19
C GLU A 179 28.41 9.94 -4.17
N ASP A 180 27.15 9.54 -4.06
CA ASP A 180 26.67 8.47 -3.19
C ASP A 180 25.35 7.88 -3.72
N THR A 181 24.86 6.82 -3.04
CA THR A 181 23.59 6.15 -3.36
C THR A 181 22.42 7.11 -3.31
N LEU A 182 21.69 7.23 -4.42
CA LEU A 182 20.52 8.07 -4.51
C LEU A 182 19.34 7.44 -3.78
N LEU A 183 18.88 8.12 -2.73
CA LEU A 183 17.76 7.72 -1.89
C LEU A 183 16.57 8.65 -2.09
N SER A 184 15.39 8.13 -1.79
CA SER A 184 14.13 8.87 -1.81
C SER A 184 13.36 8.63 -0.53
N CYS A 185 12.73 9.71 0.00
CA CYS A 185 11.91 9.63 1.19
C CYS A 185 10.44 9.71 0.81
N ALA A 186 9.69 8.69 1.18
CA ALA A 186 8.23 8.66 1.11
C ALA A 186 7.65 8.76 2.53
N ILE A 187 6.33 8.87 2.66
CA ILE A 187 5.68 8.92 3.98
C ILE A 187 6.01 7.67 4.82
N ASN A 188 6.16 6.53 4.17
CA ASN A 188 6.37 5.23 4.82
C ASN A 188 7.84 4.82 5.00
N GLY A 189 8.82 5.66 4.59
CA GLY A 189 10.22 5.31 4.82
C GLY A 189 11.22 5.96 3.86
N VAL A 190 12.47 5.50 3.98
CA VAL A 190 13.60 5.83 3.11
C VAL A 190 13.90 4.63 2.23
N PHE A 191 14.00 4.84 0.93
CA PHE A 191 14.11 3.81 -0.10
C PHE A 191 15.23 4.14 -1.09
N LEU A 192 15.72 3.15 -1.83
CA LEU A 192 16.47 3.43 -3.05
C LEU A 192 15.57 4.19 -4.01
N ASN A 193 16.11 5.19 -4.72
CA ASN A 193 15.33 5.93 -5.70
C ASN A 193 14.70 4.99 -6.76
N SER A 194 15.43 3.95 -7.15
CA SER A 194 14.96 2.92 -8.10
C SER A 194 13.80 2.06 -7.59
N GLU A 195 13.62 1.93 -6.27
CA GLU A 195 12.48 1.19 -5.68
C GLU A 195 11.17 1.97 -5.80
N LEU A 196 11.23 3.31 -5.80
CA LEU A 196 10.04 4.16 -5.88
C LEU A 196 9.79 4.72 -7.29
N PHE A 197 10.85 4.95 -8.04
CA PHE A 197 10.78 5.60 -9.35
C PHE A 197 11.65 4.83 -10.34
N GLY A 198 11.12 4.53 -11.51
CA GLY A 198 11.87 3.86 -12.59
C GLY A 198 13.00 4.71 -13.19
N HIS A 199 13.15 5.97 -12.76
CA HIS A 199 14.15 6.92 -13.28
C HIS A 199 14.52 7.96 -12.21
N GLN A 200 15.67 8.57 -12.36
CA GLN A 200 16.09 9.70 -11.53
C GLN A 200 15.21 10.92 -11.84
N ARG A 201 14.68 11.56 -10.79
CA ARG A 201 13.99 12.85 -10.92
C ARG A 201 15.02 13.97 -10.90
N GLY A 202 15.07 14.74 -11.97
CA GLY A 202 16.01 15.84 -12.15
C GLY A 202 17.20 15.49 -13.03
N GLN A 203 17.82 16.53 -13.62
CA GLN A 203 18.96 16.38 -14.52
C GLN A 203 20.28 16.16 -13.79
N SER A 204 20.34 16.53 -12.49
CA SER A 204 21.55 16.48 -11.68
C SER A 204 21.21 16.20 -10.21
N ASN A 205 22.11 15.51 -9.51
CA ASN A 205 22.07 15.34 -8.06
C ASN A 205 23.22 16.06 -7.32
N ILE A 206 23.89 17.00 -7.99
CA ILE A 206 24.80 17.94 -7.36
C ILE A 206 24.01 18.85 -6.43
N GLY A 207 24.50 19.08 -5.22
CA GLY A 207 23.83 19.86 -4.19
C GLY A 207 22.78 19.08 -3.39
N TYR A 208 22.63 17.76 -3.62
CA TYR A 208 21.83 16.89 -2.77
C TYR A 208 22.42 16.78 -1.37
N LEU A 209 21.57 16.48 -0.39
CA LEU A 209 21.98 16.35 1.00
C LEU A 209 22.52 14.94 1.27
N LYS A 210 23.72 14.88 1.85
CA LYS A 210 24.28 13.62 2.32
C LYS A 210 23.66 13.25 3.66
N ILE A 211 23.28 12.00 3.80
CA ILE A 211 22.73 11.43 5.03
C ILE A 211 23.52 10.19 5.44
N LYS A 212 23.44 9.87 6.72
CA LYS A 212 24.02 8.66 7.33
C LYS A 212 22.92 7.91 8.08
N LYS A 213 23.24 6.71 8.54
CA LYS A 213 22.37 5.96 9.44
C LYS A 213 22.07 6.76 10.71
N GLY A 214 20.82 6.74 11.18
CA GLY A 214 20.35 7.54 12.30
C GLY A 214 19.94 8.97 11.95
N THR A 215 20.09 9.43 10.70
CA THR A 215 19.65 10.78 10.29
C THR A 215 18.13 10.90 10.32
N LEU A 216 17.60 11.88 11.05
CA LEU A 216 16.21 12.31 10.96
C LEU A 216 16.04 13.22 9.73
N ILE A 217 15.03 12.94 8.92
CA ILE A 217 14.74 13.60 7.66
C ILE A 217 13.33 14.17 7.71
N LEU A 218 13.18 15.49 7.61
CA LEU A 218 11.90 16.16 7.62
C LEU A 218 11.62 16.81 6.25
N SER A 219 10.46 16.55 5.68
CA SER A 219 10.03 17.19 4.43
C SER A 219 9.62 18.63 4.66
N ALA A 220 10.23 19.58 3.96
CA ALA A 220 9.85 20.98 4.06
C ALA A 220 8.44 21.28 3.47
N GLN A 221 7.92 20.42 2.60
CA GLN A 221 6.65 20.64 1.91
C GLN A 221 5.50 19.79 2.43
N ASN A 222 5.79 18.56 2.87
CA ASN A 222 4.78 17.55 3.21
C ASN A 222 4.89 17.07 4.67
N LEU A 223 5.52 17.87 5.54
CA LEU A 223 5.69 17.50 6.96
C LEU A 223 4.32 17.33 7.65
N HIS A 224 3.37 18.19 7.35
CA HIS A 224 2.00 18.11 7.88
C HIS A 224 1.24 16.84 7.47
N LEU A 225 1.70 16.16 6.41
CA LEU A 225 1.16 14.86 5.99
C LEU A 225 1.89 13.68 6.66
N GLY A 226 2.86 13.94 7.55
CA GLY A 226 3.65 12.92 8.22
C GLY A 226 4.87 12.45 7.42
N ASN A 227 5.35 13.23 6.42
CA ASN A 227 6.58 12.88 5.71
C ASN A 227 7.82 13.28 6.55
N ALA A 228 8.02 12.49 7.61
CA ALA A 228 9.16 12.51 8.51
C ALA A 228 9.70 11.09 8.64
N ASN A 229 11.00 10.90 8.53
CA ASN A 229 11.65 9.59 8.54
C ASN A 229 12.98 9.63 9.31
N VAL A 230 13.37 8.50 9.87
CA VAL A 230 14.74 8.27 10.32
C VAL A 230 15.36 7.21 9.41
N ASN A 231 16.55 7.49 8.87
CA ASN A 231 17.26 6.53 8.06
C ASN A 231 17.92 5.47 8.96
N LEU A 232 17.27 4.32 9.09
CA LEU A 232 17.85 3.16 9.78
C LEU A 232 18.35 2.07 8.82
N ARG A 233 18.04 2.20 7.52
CA ARG A 233 18.29 1.16 6.51
C ARG A 233 19.65 1.30 5.83
N PHE A 234 20.06 2.51 5.52
CA PHE A 234 21.25 2.78 4.71
C PHE A 234 22.35 3.40 5.57
N GLU A 235 23.58 2.88 5.45
CA GLU A 235 24.73 3.44 6.19
C GLU A 235 24.99 4.89 5.78
N HIS A 236 24.88 5.19 4.49
CA HIS A 236 24.96 6.55 3.93
C HIS A 236 24.17 6.64 2.62
N GLY A 237 23.98 7.84 2.09
CA GLY A 237 23.35 8.11 0.82
C GLY A 237 23.06 9.60 0.63
N ILE A 238 22.43 9.92 -0.49
CA ILE A 238 22.05 11.31 -0.84
C ILE A 238 20.54 11.42 -1.09
N ILE A 239 19.96 12.54 -0.63
CA ILE A 239 18.55 12.84 -0.80
C ILE A 239 18.35 14.25 -1.38
N SER A 240 17.17 14.50 -1.95
CA SER A 240 16.79 15.80 -2.49
C SER A 240 16.96 16.93 -1.46
N PRO A 241 17.38 18.16 -1.88
CA PRO A 241 17.47 19.33 -1.01
C PRO A 241 16.11 19.89 -0.55
N ALA A 242 15.00 19.28 -0.97
CA ALA A 242 13.65 19.59 -0.46
C ALA A 242 13.40 19.11 0.98
N TYR A 243 14.36 18.37 1.55
CA TYR A 243 14.33 17.92 2.94
C TYR A 243 15.29 18.74 3.82
N LYS A 244 15.05 18.66 5.13
CA LYS A 244 16.03 19.02 6.15
C LYS A 244 16.53 17.78 6.86
N THR A 245 17.80 17.78 7.24
CA THR A 245 18.51 16.65 7.85
C THR A 245 19.02 17.01 9.23
N TYR A 246 18.83 16.11 10.20
CA TYR A 246 19.17 16.31 11.59
C TYR A 246 19.91 15.11 12.18
N ASP A 247 20.91 15.40 12.99
CA ASP A 247 21.38 14.47 14.01
C ASP A 247 20.40 14.46 15.18
N ILE A 248 20.13 13.31 15.76
CA ILE A 248 19.27 13.14 16.93
C ILE A 248 20.14 13.18 18.18
N VAL A 249 19.78 14.01 19.17
CA VAL A 249 20.56 14.25 20.38
C VAL A 249 19.74 13.87 21.61
N GLY A 250 20.31 13.01 22.49
CA GLY A 250 19.63 12.60 23.73
C GLY A 250 18.36 11.77 23.56
N CYS A 251 18.16 11.26 22.35
CA CYS A 251 17.10 10.33 21.97
C CYS A 251 17.67 9.27 21.03
N SER A 252 17.21 8.02 21.10
CA SER A 252 17.68 6.99 20.16
C SER A 252 17.01 7.18 18.78
N ALA A 253 17.77 6.82 17.73
CA ALA A 253 17.27 6.87 16.35
C ALA A 253 16.10 5.89 16.13
N GLU A 254 16.18 4.72 16.75
CA GLU A 254 15.16 3.66 16.70
C GLU A 254 13.86 4.13 17.35
N TYR A 255 13.92 4.74 18.54
CA TYR A 255 12.75 5.31 19.19
C TYR A 255 12.14 6.45 18.35
N MET A 256 12.97 7.37 17.87
CA MET A 256 12.53 8.47 17.02
C MET A 256 11.89 7.96 15.72
N SER A 257 12.40 6.86 15.15
CA SER A 257 11.84 6.28 13.93
C SER A 257 10.41 5.78 14.11
N GLN A 258 10.09 5.26 15.29
CA GLN A 258 8.74 4.85 15.64
C GLN A 258 7.85 6.05 15.99
N TRP A 259 8.39 7.03 16.73
CA TRP A 259 7.64 8.22 17.13
C TRP A 259 7.16 9.05 15.93
N VAL A 260 8.00 9.25 14.91
CA VAL A 260 7.61 10.01 13.70
C VAL A 260 6.50 9.32 12.89
N LYS A 261 6.21 8.04 13.16
CA LYS A 261 5.11 7.26 12.52
C LYS A 261 3.84 7.21 13.36
N TRP A 262 3.89 7.67 14.59
CA TRP A 262 2.70 7.76 15.42
C TRP A 262 1.70 8.79 14.88
N ASP A 263 0.40 8.45 14.85
CA ASP A 263 -0.61 9.32 14.25
C ASP A 263 -0.67 10.72 14.88
N MET A 264 -0.46 10.81 16.22
CA MET A 264 -0.44 12.11 16.91
C MET A 264 0.75 12.97 16.52
N THR A 265 1.84 12.39 16.01
CA THR A 265 3.00 13.15 15.53
C THR A 265 2.66 13.94 14.26
N LYS A 266 1.69 13.50 13.47
CA LYS A 266 1.18 14.31 12.35
C LYS A 266 0.57 15.61 12.85
N GLN A 267 -0.19 15.56 13.95
CA GLN A 267 -0.75 16.76 14.56
C GLN A 267 0.35 17.66 15.15
N PHE A 268 1.37 17.08 15.78
CA PHE A 268 2.56 17.79 16.24
C PHE A 268 3.22 18.57 15.11
N PHE A 269 3.43 17.95 13.97
CA PHE A 269 3.99 18.62 12.79
C PHE A 269 3.02 19.63 12.16
N TYR A 270 1.73 19.27 12.08
CA TYR A 270 0.70 20.19 11.54
C TYR A 270 0.63 21.50 12.31
N ASN A 271 0.72 21.45 13.65
CA ASN A 271 0.70 22.62 14.52
C ASN A 271 1.84 23.62 14.23
N ALA A 272 2.97 23.13 13.69
CA ALA A 272 4.09 23.96 13.26
C ALA A 272 3.99 24.41 11.80
N THR A 273 2.82 24.37 11.19
CA THR A 273 2.67 24.81 9.80
C THR A 273 1.63 25.91 9.64
N THR A 274 1.88 26.82 8.72
CA THR A 274 0.95 27.88 8.32
C THR A 274 0.38 27.61 6.94
N VAL A 275 -0.80 28.16 6.64
CA VAL A 275 -1.42 28.08 5.31
C VAL A 275 -0.52 28.78 4.29
N GLY A 276 -0.16 28.06 3.22
CA GLY A 276 0.60 28.60 2.10
C GLY A 276 -0.30 29.19 1.01
N ALA A 277 0.17 29.15 -0.24
CA ALA A 277 -0.57 29.67 -1.40
C ALA A 277 -1.89 28.90 -1.70
N SER A 278 -2.11 27.73 -1.11
CA SER A 278 -3.36 26.96 -1.16
C SER A 278 -3.47 26.09 0.10
N GLU A 279 -4.68 25.64 0.44
CA GLU A 279 -4.92 24.75 1.60
C GLU A 279 -4.09 23.45 1.53
N CYS A 280 -3.78 22.98 0.32
CA CYS A 280 -2.95 21.80 0.09
C CYS A 280 -1.45 22.05 0.23
N ARG A 281 -1.01 23.31 0.32
CA ARG A 281 0.40 23.70 0.46
C ARG A 281 0.59 24.47 1.76
N ARG A 282 1.17 23.81 2.73
CA ARG A 282 1.49 24.42 4.02
C ARG A 282 2.99 24.67 4.12
N ASN A 283 3.35 25.79 4.72
CA ASN A 283 4.75 26.12 5.01
C ASN A 283 5.07 25.74 6.44
N VAL A 284 6.24 25.16 6.67
CA VAL A 284 6.71 24.81 8.02
C VAL A 284 7.30 26.05 8.67
N ASP A 285 6.78 26.42 9.84
CA ASP A 285 7.42 27.36 10.74
C ASP A 285 8.41 26.59 11.62
N TRP A 286 9.69 26.64 11.26
CA TRP A 286 10.74 25.88 11.93
C TRP A 286 10.97 26.35 13.38
N ASN A 287 10.80 27.63 13.67
CA ASN A 287 10.93 28.14 15.04
C ASN A 287 9.80 27.61 15.92
N MET A 288 8.60 27.62 15.40
CA MET A 288 7.44 27.03 16.07
C MET A 288 7.64 25.52 16.28
N LEU A 289 8.15 24.78 15.28
CA LEU A 289 8.45 23.37 15.41
C LEU A 289 9.47 23.12 16.52
N TYR A 290 10.57 23.85 16.53
CA TYR A 290 11.63 23.65 17.52
C TYR A 290 11.20 24.00 18.95
N SER A 291 10.27 24.93 19.13
CA SER A 291 9.75 25.31 20.44
C SER A 291 8.69 24.34 21.00
N GLN A 292 8.11 23.48 20.17
CA GLN A 292 7.11 22.49 20.62
C GLN A 292 7.72 21.50 21.62
N LEU A 293 6.99 21.22 22.69
CA LEU A 293 7.44 20.28 23.71
C LEU A 293 7.30 18.84 23.24
N PHE A 294 8.39 18.11 23.31
CA PHE A 294 8.50 16.69 23.05
C PHE A 294 8.77 15.95 24.36
N ALA A 295 7.95 14.96 24.65
CA ALA A 295 8.11 14.13 25.84
C ALA A 295 9.08 12.97 25.55
N VAL A 296 10.19 12.90 26.29
CA VAL A 296 11.28 11.96 26.06
C VAL A 296 11.44 11.04 27.29
N PRO A 297 11.29 9.71 27.13
CA PRO A 297 11.64 8.75 28.20
C PRO A 297 13.17 8.68 28.40
N CYS A 298 13.59 8.01 29.46
CA CYS A 298 15.01 7.66 29.61
C CYS A 298 15.45 6.67 28.51
N LEU A 299 16.74 6.61 28.19
CA LEU A 299 17.26 5.79 27.08
C LEU A 299 16.89 4.30 27.21
N ALA A 300 16.88 3.75 28.42
CA ALA A 300 16.52 2.35 28.62
C ALA A 300 15.02 2.08 28.29
N GLU A 301 14.11 3.00 28.61
CA GLU A 301 12.70 2.87 28.23
C GLU A 301 12.51 3.11 26.71
N GLN A 302 13.25 4.07 26.12
CA GLN A 302 13.25 4.26 24.66
C GLN A 302 13.60 2.96 23.93
N GLN A 303 14.64 2.25 24.40
CA GLN A 303 15.07 0.99 23.80
C GLN A 303 13.95 -0.05 23.88
N LYS A 304 13.33 -0.24 25.05
CA LYS A 304 12.22 -1.20 25.19
C LYS A 304 11.02 -0.87 24.30
N ILE A 305 10.69 0.42 24.14
CA ILE A 305 9.63 0.86 23.24
C ILE A 305 10.01 0.57 21.79
N ALA A 306 11.23 0.93 21.38
CA ALA A 306 11.73 0.71 20.03
C ALA A 306 11.76 -0.79 19.68
N ASP A 307 12.31 -1.63 20.57
CA ASP A 307 12.40 -3.08 20.37
C ASP A 307 11.01 -3.73 20.23
N CYS A 308 10.07 -3.35 21.09
CA CYS A 308 8.70 -3.85 21.00
C CYS A 308 8.05 -3.49 19.66
N LEU A 309 8.14 -2.24 19.24
CA LEU A 309 7.51 -1.78 18.00
C LEU A 309 8.22 -2.32 16.76
N SER A 310 9.55 -2.43 16.79
CA SER A 310 10.33 -3.04 15.70
C SER A 310 10.05 -4.53 15.56
N SER A 311 9.87 -5.26 16.67
CA SER A 311 9.44 -6.67 16.60
C SER A 311 8.09 -6.84 15.91
N LEU A 312 7.17 -5.90 16.09
CA LEU A 312 5.88 -5.89 15.37
C LEU A 312 6.09 -5.57 13.88
N ASP A 313 7.00 -4.65 13.54
CA ASP A 313 7.36 -4.39 12.14
C ASP A 313 7.90 -5.65 11.45
N ASP A 314 8.80 -6.38 12.11
CA ASP A 314 9.35 -7.63 11.59
C ASP A 314 8.26 -8.68 11.32
N VAL A 315 7.26 -8.77 12.22
CA VAL A 315 6.12 -9.67 12.00
C VAL A 315 5.30 -9.22 10.79
N ILE A 316 4.98 -7.93 10.70
CA ILE A 316 4.20 -7.35 9.59
C ILE A 316 4.91 -7.60 8.25
N GLU A 317 6.21 -7.35 8.18
CA GLU A 317 6.98 -7.56 6.94
C GLU A 317 7.04 -9.05 6.54
N LYS A 318 7.17 -9.98 7.50
CA LYS A 318 7.07 -11.42 7.22
C LYS A 318 5.70 -11.80 6.69
N GLN A 319 4.62 -11.26 7.27
CA GLN A 319 3.25 -11.54 6.80
C GLN A 319 3.01 -10.96 5.40
N LYS A 320 3.53 -9.76 5.08
CA LYS A 320 3.48 -9.17 3.75
C LYS A 320 4.26 -9.99 2.72
N ALA A 321 5.45 -10.46 3.08
CA ALA A 321 6.24 -11.33 2.21
C ALA A 321 5.51 -12.65 1.91
N THR A 322 4.85 -13.23 2.92
CA THR A 322 4.00 -14.42 2.74
C THR A 322 2.83 -14.14 1.80
N LEU A 323 2.15 -13.00 1.96
CA LEU A 323 1.07 -12.59 1.06
C LEU A 323 1.56 -12.45 -0.39
N ALA A 324 2.67 -11.77 -0.59
CA ALA A 324 3.26 -11.61 -1.93
C ALA A 324 3.62 -12.97 -2.56
N ALA A 325 4.15 -13.92 -1.77
CA ALA A 325 4.45 -15.26 -2.25
C ALA A 325 3.18 -16.03 -2.68
N TRP A 326 2.09 -15.91 -1.94
CA TRP A 326 0.80 -16.51 -2.33
C TRP A 326 0.23 -15.89 -3.60
N GLU A 327 0.33 -14.57 -3.76
CA GLU A 327 -0.13 -13.87 -4.97
C GLU A 327 0.68 -14.28 -6.21
N GLU A 328 2.01 -14.42 -6.10
CA GLU A 328 2.86 -14.90 -7.18
C GLU A 328 2.61 -16.39 -7.50
N LEU A 329 2.40 -17.22 -6.48
CA LEU A 329 2.01 -18.62 -6.68
C LEU A 329 0.71 -18.71 -7.48
N LYS A 330 -0.33 -17.97 -7.08
CA LYS A 330 -1.61 -17.91 -7.81
C LYS A 330 -1.41 -17.53 -9.27
N LYS A 331 -0.60 -16.51 -9.52
CA LYS A 331 -0.30 -16.06 -10.89
C LYS A 331 0.39 -17.13 -11.71
N GLY A 332 1.36 -17.85 -11.14
CA GLY A 332 2.03 -19.00 -11.77
C GLY A 332 1.07 -20.14 -12.08
N LEU A 333 0.19 -20.50 -11.13
CA LEU A 333 -0.83 -21.53 -11.30
C LEU A 333 -1.81 -21.18 -12.43
N LEU A 334 -2.29 -19.95 -12.50
CA LEU A 334 -3.16 -19.50 -13.58
C LEU A 334 -2.47 -19.63 -14.96
N GLN A 335 -1.16 -19.45 -15.05
CA GLN A 335 -0.43 -19.66 -16.31
C GLN A 335 -0.29 -21.13 -16.67
N GLN A 336 -0.13 -22.03 -15.70
CA GLN A 336 0.09 -23.45 -15.91
C GLN A 336 -1.22 -24.23 -16.13
N MET A 337 -2.28 -23.89 -15.41
CA MET A 337 -3.54 -24.67 -15.43
C MET A 337 -4.44 -24.33 -16.63
N PHE A 338 -4.25 -23.18 -17.26
CA PHE A 338 -5.00 -22.77 -18.44
C PHE A 338 -4.12 -22.78 -19.72
N VAL A 339 -3.39 -23.86 -19.92
CA VAL A 339 -2.46 -24.06 -21.08
C VAL A 339 -3.19 -24.35 -22.39
#